data_57156bc56ae710f0cf7d9540a38a5928
#
_entry.id   57156bc56ae710f0cf7d9540a38a5928
#
_cell.length_a   1.000
_cell.length_b   1.000
_cell.length_c   1.000
_cell.angle_alpha   90.00
_cell.angle_beta   90.00
_cell.angle_gamma   90.00
#
_symmetry.space_group_name_H-M   'P 1'
#
loop_
_entity.id
_entity.type
_entity.pdbx_description
1 polymer ?
#
loop_
_entity_poly.entity_id
_entity_poly.type
_entity_poly.pdbx_seq_one_letter_code
_entity_poly.pdbx_strand_id
1 'polypeptide(L)'
;MEIEEHPDILDIVYTGIDGSGYTADPKIAALGAIEGEQVLGGFFSKKKGKKFFRIKEIIKTSPERVEPLCSVANVCGGCSFQHANSDYQIKLKEEHLSSLMGPLQPSQWAKPINVNSYFYRTRARLGVKYVEKKARVLIGFREKLKSYITDMEYCPIMIEEASEMLAPLSKTVQELSIRNSLPQIEVVAGDSQMALIFRHLEPLTKADEQALASFSKRFDIGVFLQSGGPKTIKKLFPKNLKEDFFYELPDFNLRLSFSVGDFTQINLEAN
;
A
#
# COMPACT_ATOMS: atom_id res chain seq x y z
N MET A 1 -11.88 16.42 -13.45
CA MET A 1 -11.80 16.17 -14.91
C MET A 1 -12.89 15.14 -15.17
N GLU A 2 -13.97 15.61 -15.77
CA GLU A 2 -15.16 14.83 -16.07
C GLU A 2 -14.82 13.78 -17.13
N ILE A 3 -15.41 12.60 -17.01
CA ILE A 3 -15.35 11.54 -18.01
C ILE A 3 -16.12 12.07 -19.21
N GLU A 4 -15.54 11.96 -20.41
CA GLU A 4 -16.19 12.35 -21.67
C GLU A 4 -17.62 11.81 -21.71
N GLU A 5 -18.54 12.58 -22.29
CA GLU A 5 -20.00 12.36 -22.28
C GLU A 5 -20.47 11.03 -22.92
N HIS A 6 -19.57 10.26 -23.53
CA HIS A 6 -19.84 8.95 -24.10
C HIS A 6 -18.90 7.89 -23.52
N PRO A 7 -19.40 6.98 -22.65
CA PRO A 7 -18.59 5.89 -22.13
C PRO A 7 -18.24 4.90 -23.25
N ASP A 8 -16.97 4.52 -23.31
CA ASP A 8 -16.47 3.49 -24.23
C ASP A 8 -16.63 2.08 -23.62
N ILE A 9 -16.77 1.08 -24.50
CA ILE A 9 -16.71 -0.33 -24.12
C ILE A 9 -15.37 -0.89 -24.61
N LEU A 10 -14.66 -1.60 -23.72
CA LEU A 10 -13.40 -2.26 -24.05
C LEU A 10 -13.49 -3.76 -23.79
N ASP A 11 -13.00 -4.56 -24.76
CA ASP A 11 -12.73 -5.98 -24.59
C ASP A 11 -11.31 -6.19 -24.11
N ILE A 12 -11.14 -6.94 -23.01
CA ILE A 12 -9.87 -7.18 -22.38
C ILE A 12 -9.28 -8.49 -22.87
N VAL A 13 -8.14 -8.40 -23.56
CA VAL A 13 -7.48 -9.51 -24.25
C VAL A 13 -6.47 -10.22 -23.34
N TYR A 14 -5.79 -9.49 -22.44
CA TYR A 14 -4.88 -10.07 -21.45
C TYR A 14 -4.75 -9.21 -20.20
N THR A 15 -4.31 -9.81 -19.10
CA THR A 15 -3.99 -9.12 -17.85
C THR A 15 -2.47 -8.95 -17.74
N GLY A 16 -2.03 -7.70 -17.55
CA GLY A 16 -0.61 -7.42 -17.34
C GLY A 16 -0.17 -7.65 -15.89
N ILE A 17 1.13 -7.84 -15.68
CA ILE A 17 1.74 -8.00 -14.34
C ILE A 17 1.57 -6.76 -13.46
N ASP A 18 1.18 -5.64 -14.01
CA ASP A 18 0.83 -4.41 -13.28
C ASP A 18 -0.62 -4.41 -12.74
N GLY A 19 -1.38 -5.48 -12.98
CA GLY A 19 -2.78 -5.63 -12.57
C GLY A 19 -3.77 -4.85 -13.43
N SER A 20 -3.35 -4.41 -14.62
CA SER A 20 -4.24 -3.77 -15.60
C SER A 20 -4.64 -4.78 -16.67
N GLY A 21 -5.89 -4.71 -17.14
CA GLY A 21 -6.33 -5.40 -18.34
C GLY A 21 -5.96 -4.59 -19.58
N TYR A 22 -5.52 -5.28 -20.62
CA TYR A 22 -5.12 -4.69 -21.90
C TYR A 22 -6.02 -5.15 -23.02
N THR A 23 -6.30 -4.24 -23.96
CA THR A 23 -6.99 -4.54 -25.20
C THR A 23 -6.02 -5.12 -26.24
N ALA A 24 -6.50 -5.40 -27.46
CA ALA A 24 -5.62 -5.76 -28.60
C ALA A 24 -4.58 -4.67 -28.91
N ASP A 25 -4.85 -3.40 -28.59
CA ASP A 25 -3.83 -2.34 -28.55
C ASP A 25 -3.15 -2.32 -27.16
N PRO A 26 -1.88 -2.76 -27.04
CA PRO A 26 -1.17 -2.79 -25.76
C PRO A 26 -0.89 -1.41 -25.15
N LYS A 27 -1.23 -0.33 -25.89
CA LYS A 27 -1.17 1.04 -25.36
C LYS A 27 -2.43 1.45 -24.60
N ILE A 28 -3.47 0.62 -24.59
CA ILE A 28 -4.73 0.85 -23.85
C ILE A 28 -4.77 -0.08 -22.64
N ALA A 29 -4.78 0.49 -21.45
CA ALA A 29 -4.78 -0.21 -20.18
C ALA A 29 -6.02 0.16 -19.34
N ALA A 30 -6.89 -0.80 -19.05
CA ALA A 30 -8.01 -0.64 -18.12
C ALA A 30 -7.58 -1.03 -16.71
N LEU A 31 -7.59 -0.09 -15.77
CA LEU A 31 -7.12 -0.33 -14.40
C LEU A 31 -8.02 -1.31 -13.66
N GLY A 32 -7.47 -2.45 -13.27
CA GLY A 32 -8.19 -3.47 -12.50
C GLY A 32 -9.16 -4.31 -13.35
N ALA A 33 -9.00 -4.37 -14.68
CA ALA A 33 -9.66 -5.33 -15.53
C ALA A 33 -8.86 -6.63 -15.63
N ILE A 34 -9.53 -7.72 -15.94
CA ILE A 34 -9.00 -9.08 -16.09
C ILE A 34 -9.29 -9.58 -17.51
N GLU A 35 -8.40 -10.41 -18.04
CA GLU A 35 -8.58 -11.10 -19.32
C GLU A 35 -9.96 -11.74 -19.47
N GLY A 36 -10.55 -11.56 -20.65
CA GLY A 36 -11.89 -12.06 -20.99
C GLY A 36 -13.05 -11.20 -20.50
N GLU A 37 -12.78 -10.10 -19.80
CA GLU A 37 -13.82 -9.15 -19.40
C GLU A 37 -14.17 -8.19 -20.52
N GLN A 38 -15.41 -7.69 -20.47
CA GLN A 38 -15.86 -6.52 -21.21
C GLN A 38 -16.23 -5.43 -20.21
N VAL A 39 -15.64 -4.27 -20.37
CA VAL A 39 -15.76 -3.18 -19.38
C VAL A 39 -16.24 -1.89 -20.03
N LEU A 40 -17.15 -1.20 -19.33
CA LEU A 40 -17.65 0.13 -19.67
C LEU A 40 -16.95 1.19 -18.81
N GLY A 41 -16.56 2.30 -19.41
CA GLY A 41 -15.93 3.37 -18.65
C GLY A 41 -15.43 4.53 -19.52
N GLY A 42 -14.33 5.15 -19.12
CA GLY A 42 -13.76 6.26 -19.88
C GLY A 42 -12.26 6.45 -19.67
N PHE A 43 -11.62 7.05 -20.66
CA PHE A 43 -10.21 7.43 -20.59
C PHE A 43 -10.01 8.59 -19.63
N PHE A 44 -9.04 8.50 -18.74
CA PHE A 44 -8.81 9.55 -17.75
C PHE A 44 -7.35 10.02 -17.65
N SER A 45 -6.40 9.30 -18.27
CA SER A 45 -4.99 9.65 -18.21
C SER A 45 -4.22 9.11 -19.42
N LYS A 46 -3.15 9.83 -19.78
CA LYS A 46 -2.17 9.38 -20.78
C LYS A 46 -0.77 9.54 -20.17
N LYS A 47 0.02 8.49 -20.11
CA LYS A 47 1.38 8.52 -19.55
C LYS A 47 2.31 7.60 -20.32
N LYS A 48 3.47 8.10 -20.74
CA LYS A 48 4.49 7.35 -21.48
C LYS A 48 3.92 6.61 -22.71
N GLY A 49 3.03 7.26 -23.48
CA GLY A 49 2.41 6.69 -24.67
C GLY A 49 1.23 5.74 -24.42
N LYS A 50 0.98 5.30 -23.19
CA LYS A 50 -0.19 4.50 -22.82
C LYS A 50 -1.38 5.39 -22.44
N LYS A 51 -2.60 4.96 -22.85
CA LYS A 51 -3.87 5.52 -22.42
C LYS A 51 -4.45 4.66 -21.30
N PHE A 52 -4.90 5.30 -20.23
CA PHE A 52 -5.46 4.61 -19.07
C PHE A 52 -6.96 4.83 -18.99
N PHE A 53 -7.68 3.71 -18.87
CA PHE A 53 -9.11 3.64 -18.81
C PHE A 53 -9.57 3.32 -17.39
N ARG A 54 -10.59 4.04 -16.92
CA ARG A 54 -11.23 3.78 -15.64
C ARG A 54 -12.53 3.06 -15.87
N ILE A 55 -12.68 1.91 -15.26
CA ILE A 55 -13.88 1.11 -15.29
C ILE A 55 -14.97 1.80 -14.46
N LYS A 56 -16.15 1.92 -15.05
CA LYS A 56 -17.40 2.31 -14.40
C LYS A 56 -18.25 1.09 -14.10
N GLU A 57 -18.27 0.13 -15.03
CA GLU A 57 -19.06 -1.08 -14.95
C GLU A 57 -18.36 -2.24 -15.66
N ILE A 58 -18.54 -3.45 -15.16
CA ILE A 58 -18.08 -4.69 -15.79
C ILE A 58 -19.30 -5.36 -16.42
N ILE A 59 -19.37 -5.32 -17.77
CA ILE A 59 -20.48 -5.89 -18.55
C ILE A 59 -20.40 -7.41 -18.58
N LYS A 60 -19.17 -7.94 -18.77
CA LYS A 60 -18.88 -9.38 -18.76
C LYS A 60 -17.75 -9.62 -17.78
N THR A 61 -18.00 -10.47 -16.79
CA THR A 61 -17.06 -10.78 -15.70
C THR A 61 -16.21 -12.00 -16.03
N SER A 62 -14.91 -11.94 -15.70
CA SER A 62 -14.00 -13.09 -15.73
C SER A 62 -14.29 -14.05 -14.55
N PRO A 63 -14.16 -15.38 -14.70
CA PRO A 63 -14.24 -16.32 -13.58
C PRO A 63 -13.13 -16.12 -12.54
N GLU A 64 -12.04 -15.46 -12.91
CA GLU A 64 -10.90 -15.17 -12.03
C GLU A 64 -11.11 -13.94 -11.15
N ARG A 65 -12.21 -13.21 -11.36
CA ARG A 65 -12.54 -12.01 -10.58
C ARG A 65 -13.04 -12.35 -9.19
N VAL A 66 -12.53 -11.59 -8.22
CA VAL A 66 -13.06 -11.57 -6.85
C VAL A 66 -13.36 -10.12 -6.43
N GLU A 67 -14.28 -9.98 -5.47
CA GLU A 67 -14.52 -8.67 -4.87
C GLU A 67 -13.35 -8.30 -3.94
N PRO A 68 -12.69 -7.13 -4.14
CA PRO A 68 -11.63 -6.69 -3.27
C PRO A 68 -12.12 -6.44 -1.84
N LEU A 69 -11.40 -6.95 -0.84
CA LEU A 69 -11.68 -6.64 0.57
C LEU A 69 -11.48 -5.14 0.89
N CYS A 70 -10.63 -4.47 0.13
CA CYS A 70 -10.33 -3.05 0.30
C CYS A 70 -11.33 -2.17 -0.46
N SER A 71 -12.11 -1.35 0.24
CA SER A 71 -13.10 -0.43 -0.35
C SER A 71 -12.52 0.61 -1.32
N VAL A 72 -11.21 0.86 -1.25
CA VAL A 72 -10.50 1.81 -2.12
C VAL A 72 -9.53 1.15 -3.10
N ALA A 73 -9.64 -0.17 -3.33
CA ALA A 73 -8.73 -0.92 -4.19
C ALA A 73 -8.68 -0.41 -5.65
N ASN A 74 -9.77 0.16 -6.15
CA ASN A 74 -9.88 0.73 -7.50
C ASN A 74 -9.16 2.09 -7.65
N VAL A 75 -8.87 2.77 -6.53
CA VAL A 75 -8.22 4.11 -6.51
C VAL A 75 -6.81 4.04 -5.96
N CYS A 76 -6.61 3.29 -4.87
CA CYS A 76 -5.35 3.17 -4.16
C CYS A 76 -4.28 2.49 -5.01
N GLY A 77 -3.07 3.09 -5.07
CA GLY A 77 -1.90 2.52 -5.76
C GLY A 77 -1.08 1.54 -4.92
N GLY A 78 -1.50 1.22 -3.70
CA GLY A 78 -0.79 0.29 -2.81
C GLY A 78 -0.91 -1.18 -3.23
N CYS A 79 -1.96 -1.55 -4.00
CA CYS A 79 -2.22 -2.91 -4.47
C CYS A 79 -2.58 -2.93 -5.95
N SER A 80 -2.08 -3.95 -6.66
CA SER A 80 -2.35 -4.14 -8.09
C SER A 80 -3.42 -5.19 -8.37
N PHE A 81 -3.58 -6.22 -7.52
CA PHE A 81 -4.27 -7.45 -7.86
C PHE A 81 -5.42 -7.88 -6.94
N GLN A 82 -5.92 -7.01 -6.05
CA GLN A 82 -7.00 -7.42 -5.13
C GLN A 82 -8.30 -7.84 -5.82
N HIS A 83 -8.48 -7.51 -7.08
CA HIS A 83 -9.65 -7.85 -7.90
C HIS A 83 -9.55 -9.22 -8.58
N ALA A 84 -8.42 -9.93 -8.41
CA ALA A 84 -8.16 -11.25 -8.98
C ALA A 84 -7.91 -12.28 -7.88
N ASN A 85 -8.39 -13.52 -8.05
CA ASN A 85 -8.12 -14.59 -7.09
C ASN A 85 -6.63 -14.93 -7.01
N SER A 86 -6.18 -15.56 -5.90
CA SER A 86 -4.76 -15.78 -5.63
C SER A 86 -4.11 -16.74 -6.63
N ASP A 87 -4.82 -17.75 -7.10
CA ASP A 87 -4.29 -18.74 -8.04
C ASP A 87 -4.01 -18.10 -9.40
N TYR A 88 -4.93 -17.24 -9.86
CA TYR A 88 -4.72 -16.47 -11.08
C TYR A 88 -3.54 -15.47 -10.93
N GLN A 89 -3.40 -14.81 -9.77
CA GLN A 89 -2.26 -13.96 -9.50
C GLN A 89 -0.93 -14.72 -9.57
N ILE A 90 -0.87 -15.94 -9.03
CA ILE A 90 0.31 -16.80 -9.08
C ILE A 90 0.60 -17.18 -10.53
N LYS A 91 -0.39 -17.67 -11.27
CA LYS A 91 -0.27 -18.01 -12.68
C LYS A 91 0.31 -16.86 -13.51
N LEU A 92 -0.22 -15.66 -13.38
CA LEU A 92 0.30 -14.48 -14.08
C LEU A 92 1.76 -14.16 -13.74
N LYS A 93 2.16 -14.33 -12.49
CA LYS A 93 3.55 -14.10 -12.06
C LYS A 93 4.49 -15.15 -12.61
N GLU A 94 4.09 -16.42 -12.63
CA GLU A 94 4.87 -17.52 -13.20
C GLU A 94 5.03 -17.36 -14.71
N GLU A 95 3.95 -17.06 -15.44
CA GLU A 95 3.97 -16.80 -16.88
C GLU A 95 4.89 -15.61 -17.22
N HIS A 96 4.78 -14.54 -16.44
CA HIS A 96 5.65 -13.36 -16.63
C HIS A 96 7.12 -13.70 -16.36
N LEU A 97 7.43 -14.42 -15.28
CA LEU A 97 8.79 -14.85 -14.97
C LEU A 97 9.36 -15.74 -16.06
N SER A 98 8.58 -16.74 -16.52
CA SER A 98 8.98 -17.62 -17.60
C SER A 98 9.26 -16.85 -18.89
N SER A 99 8.42 -15.85 -19.21
CA SER A 99 8.62 -14.97 -20.36
C SER A 99 9.92 -14.14 -20.26
N LEU A 100 10.26 -13.64 -19.07
CA LEU A 100 11.49 -12.88 -18.84
C LEU A 100 12.74 -13.77 -18.98
N MET A 101 12.65 -15.04 -18.58
CA MET A 101 13.76 -15.98 -18.71
C MET A 101 14.04 -16.38 -20.17
N GLY A 102 13.04 -16.30 -21.05
CA GLY A 102 13.17 -16.59 -22.48
C GLY A 102 13.77 -18.00 -22.73
N PRO A 103 14.92 -18.12 -23.43
CA PRO A 103 15.55 -19.42 -23.65
C PRO A 103 16.26 -20.00 -22.43
N LEU A 104 16.47 -19.21 -21.36
CA LEU A 104 17.16 -19.63 -20.13
C LEU A 104 16.18 -20.25 -19.14
N GLN A 105 15.43 -21.27 -19.55
CA GLN A 105 14.50 -21.95 -18.66
C GLN A 105 15.24 -22.80 -17.62
N PRO A 106 14.79 -22.81 -16.35
CA PRO A 106 15.37 -23.67 -15.32
C PRO A 106 15.06 -25.14 -15.61
N SER A 107 15.92 -26.04 -15.16
CA SER A 107 15.68 -27.50 -15.27
C SER A 107 14.51 -27.96 -14.42
N GLN A 108 14.18 -27.21 -13.37
CA GLN A 108 13.05 -27.50 -12.47
C GLN A 108 12.45 -26.20 -11.93
N TRP A 109 11.14 -26.13 -11.90
CA TRP A 109 10.37 -25.10 -11.21
C TRP A 109 9.98 -25.60 -9.81
N ALA A 110 10.32 -24.85 -8.79
CA ALA A 110 9.80 -25.09 -7.45
C ALA A 110 8.31 -24.70 -7.38
N LYS A 111 7.58 -25.26 -6.43
CA LYS A 111 6.21 -24.81 -6.18
C LYS A 111 6.22 -23.35 -5.74
N PRO A 112 5.26 -22.52 -6.22
CA PRO A 112 5.15 -21.15 -5.77
C PRO A 112 4.85 -21.08 -4.28
N ILE A 113 5.40 -20.08 -3.60
CA ILE A 113 5.05 -19.74 -2.23
C ILE A 113 3.71 -19.02 -2.25
N ASN A 114 2.68 -19.66 -1.69
CA ASN A 114 1.35 -19.09 -1.55
C ASN A 114 1.03 -18.92 -0.06
N VAL A 115 0.98 -17.68 0.39
CA VAL A 115 0.72 -17.30 1.78
C VAL A 115 -0.48 -16.37 1.85
N ASN A 116 -0.90 -15.98 3.05
CA ASN A 116 -2.02 -15.08 3.25
C ASN A 116 -1.85 -13.76 2.46
N SER A 117 -2.89 -13.38 1.72
CA SER A 117 -2.91 -12.17 0.88
C SER A 117 -3.32 -10.91 1.64
N TYR A 118 -3.76 -11.05 2.91
CA TYR A 118 -4.23 -9.97 3.78
C TYR A 118 -3.49 -9.98 5.11
N PHE A 119 -3.45 -8.84 5.80
CA PHE A 119 -2.88 -8.64 7.14
C PHE A 119 -1.41 -9.07 7.29
N TYR A 120 -0.66 -9.09 6.18
CA TYR A 120 0.73 -9.54 6.16
C TYR A 120 1.74 -8.40 6.28
N ARG A 121 1.34 -7.16 5.94
CA ARG A 121 2.28 -6.07 5.77
C ARG A 121 2.68 -5.46 7.10
N THR A 122 3.91 -5.73 7.50
CA THR A 122 4.52 -5.24 8.76
C THR A 122 5.15 -3.85 8.62
N ARG A 123 5.40 -3.39 7.39
CA ARG A 123 6.00 -2.08 7.15
C ARG A 123 5.29 -1.33 6.03
N ALA A 124 4.92 -0.08 6.30
CA ALA A 124 4.22 0.76 5.33
C ALA A 124 4.66 2.21 5.43
N ARG A 125 4.87 2.83 4.28
CA ARG A 125 5.18 4.26 4.18
C ARG A 125 3.95 4.97 3.63
N LEU A 126 3.27 5.70 4.51
CA LEU A 126 2.01 6.38 4.24
C LEU A 126 2.28 7.87 3.96
N GLY A 127 1.73 8.38 2.89
CA GLY A 127 1.70 9.81 2.65
C GLY A 127 0.68 10.49 3.57
N VAL A 128 0.98 11.72 3.97
CA VAL A 128 0.08 12.56 4.77
C VAL A 128 -0.18 13.86 4.02
N LYS A 129 -1.42 14.31 4.00
CA LYS A 129 -1.78 15.58 3.38
C LYS A 129 -3.01 16.19 4.04
N TYR A 130 -2.88 17.41 4.54
CA TYR A 130 -4.05 18.23 4.85
C TYR A 130 -4.69 18.73 3.56
N VAL A 131 -5.97 18.49 3.39
CA VAL A 131 -6.73 18.86 2.21
C VAL A 131 -7.75 19.94 2.59
N GLU A 132 -7.47 21.18 2.26
CA GLU A 132 -8.30 22.36 2.62
C GLU A 132 -9.76 22.20 2.20
N LYS A 133 -10.02 21.74 0.97
CA LYS A 133 -11.38 21.53 0.44
C LYS A 133 -12.19 20.51 1.24
N LYS A 134 -11.52 19.56 1.93
CA LYS A 134 -12.14 18.56 2.80
C LYS A 134 -12.06 18.95 4.27
N ALA A 135 -11.32 20.00 4.61
CA ALA A 135 -10.99 20.45 5.96
C ALA A 135 -10.43 19.32 6.85
N ARG A 136 -9.68 18.38 6.26
CA ARG A 136 -9.14 17.23 7.01
C ARG A 136 -7.81 16.71 6.46
N VAL A 137 -7.08 16.00 7.34
CA VAL A 137 -5.88 15.26 7.01
C VAL A 137 -6.26 13.93 6.38
N LEU A 138 -5.61 13.59 5.26
CA LEU A 138 -5.63 12.27 4.65
C LEU A 138 -4.33 11.55 4.96
N ILE A 139 -4.41 10.28 5.34
CA ILE A 139 -3.26 9.40 5.55
C ILE A 139 -3.49 8.13 4.73
N GLY A 140 -2.52 7.77 3.87
CA GLY A 140 -2.66 6.59 3.03
C GLY A 140 -1.59 6.46 1.97
N PHE A 141 -1.74 5.46 1.12
CA PHE A 141 -0.90 5.32 -0.07
C PHE A 141 -1.31 6.33 -1.15
N ARG A 142 -0.44 6.55 -2.13
CA ARG A 142 -0.77 7.39 -3.29
C ARG A 142 -1.82 6.71 -4.17
N GLU A 143 -2.67 7.51 -4.80
CA GLU A 143 -3.59 7.01 -5.82
C GLU A 143 -2.84 6.46 -7.04
N LYS A 144 -3.47 5.51 -7.74
CA LYS A 144 -2.96 4.98 -9.02
C LYS A 144 -2.74 6.12 -10.02
N LEU A 145 -1.55 6.20 -10.59
CA LEU A 145 -1.13 7.18 -11.61
C LEU A 145 -1.16 8.65 -11.18
N LYS A 146 -1.46 8.96 -9.92
CA LYS A 146 -1.55 10.32 -9.39
C LYS A 146 -0.64 10.54 -8.18
N SER A 147 -0.42 11.80 -7.82
CA SER A 147 0.32 12.19 -6.61
C SER A 147 -0.59 12.37 -5.38
N TYR A 148 -1.90 12.25 -5.53
CA TYR A 148 -2.85 12.40 -4.44
C TYR A 148 -2.74 11.27 -3.43
N ILE A 149 -3.07 11.56 -2.18
CA ILE A 149 -3.15 10.56 -1.11
C ILE A 149 -4.55 9.97 -1.11
N THR A 150 -4.63 8.64 -1.13
CA THR A 150 -5.89 7.91 -1.03
C THR A 150 -6.52 8.17 0.32
N ASP A 151 -7.80 8.52 0.30
CA ASP A 151 -8.61 8.69 1.50
C ASP A 151 -9.02 7.33 2.03
N MET A 152 -8.31 6.82 3.03
CA MET A 152 -8.54 5.48 3.58
C MET A 152 -8.52 5.50 5.10
N GLU A 153 -9.45 4.80 5.72
CA GLU A 153 -9.56 4.66 7.17
C GLU A 153 -9.12 3.27 7.66
N TYR A 154 -8.97 2.33 6.72
CA TYR A 154 -8.57 0.95 6.97
C TYR A 154 -7.80 0.39 5.77
N CYS A 155 -6.83 -0.48 6.00
CA CYS A 155 -6.01 -1.09 4.95
C CYS A 155 -5.82 -2.59 5.18
N PRO A 156 -6.58 -3.47 4.50
CA PRO A 156 -6.60 -4.90 4.80
C PRO A 156 -5.32 -5.66 4.44
N ILE A 157 -4.30 -5.01 3.86
CA ILE A 157 -2.99 -5.65 3.65
C ILE A 157 -2.00 -5.36 4.78
N MET A 158 -2.21 -4.29 5.57
CA MET A 158 -1.39 -4.03 6.75
C MET A 158 -1.80 -4.99 7.87
N ILE A 159 -0.89 -5.29 8.79
CA ILE A 159 -1.25 -6.01 10.02
C ILE A 159 -2.43 -5.31 10.69
N GLU A 160 -3.28 -6.07 11.36
CA GLU A 160 -4.59 -5.60 11.81
C GLU A 160 -4.46 -4.40 12.75
N GLU A 161 -3.54 -4.47 13.72
CA GLU A 161 -3.28 -3.40 14.68
C GLU A 161 -2.87 -2.09 13.98
N ALA A 162 -2.06 -2.17 12.92
CA ALA A 162 -1.66 -1.00 12.14
C ALA A 162 -2.81 -0.45 11.30
N SER A 163 -3.67 -1.32 10.80
CA SER A 163 -4.85 -0.95 10.02
C SER A 163 -5.88 -0.21 10.87
N GLU A 164 -6.17 -0.70 12.06
CA GLU A 164 -7.12 -0.10 13.01
C GLU A 164 -6.69 1.28 13.51
N MET A 165 -5.39 1.56 13.49
CA MET A 165 -4.87 2.87 13.89
C MET A 165 -5.10 3.98 12.85
N LEU A 166 -5.37 3.67 11.57
CA LEU A 166 -5.38 4.68 10.50
C LEU A 166 -6.38 5.80 10.75
N ALA A 167 -7.62 5.47 11.09
CA ALA A 167 -8.66 6.46 11.36
C ALA A 167 -8.36 7.31 12.63
N PRO A 168 -8.00 6.72 13.79
CA PRO A 168 -7.53 7.49 14.94
C PRO A 168 -6.28 8.34 14.65
N LEU A 169 -5.33 7.82 13.87
CA LEU A 169 -4.10 8.52 13.51
C LEU A 169 -4.39 9.78 12.70
N SER A 170 -5.31 9.68 11.71
CA SER A 170 -5.74 10.83 10.93
C SER A 170 -6.35 11.93 11.81
N LYS A 171 -7.15 11.57 12.81
CA LYS A 171 -7.73 12.51 13.79
C LYS A 171 -6.64 13.16 14.64
N THR A 172 -5.70 12.37 15.15
CA THR A 172 -4.59 12.90 15.95
C THR A 172 -3.72 13.88 15.13
N VAL A 173 -3.35 13.50 13.90
CA VAL A 173 -2.53 14.37 13.03
C VAL A 173 -3.29 15.64 12.64
N GLN A 174 -4.61 15.59 12.52
CA GLN A 174 -5.46 16.76 12.27
C GLN A 174 -5.30 17.85 13.35
N GLU A 175 -5.07 17.46 14.60
CA GLU A 175 -4.94 18.35 15.75
C GLU A 175 -3.53 18.94 15.90
N LEU A 176 -2.52 18.35 15.21
CA LEU A 176 -1.15 18.83 15.30
C LEU A 176 -0.99 20.20 14.62
N SER A 177 -0.22 21.08 15.25
CA SER A 177 0.13 22.38 14.69
C SER A 177 0.89 22.25 13.37
N ILE A 178 1.68 21.18 13.21
CA ILE A 178 2.51 20.87 12.05
C ILE A 178 1.81 20.01 10.98
N ARG A 179 0.48 19.84 11.04
CA ARG A 179 -0.26 18.96 10.10
C ARG A 179 0.00 19.26 8.61
N ASN A 180 0.34 20.50 8.26
CA ASN A 180 0.70 20.89 6.90
C ASN A 180 2.16 20.56 6.54
N SER A 181 3.00 20.38 7.53
CA SER A 181 4.45 20.15 7.42
C SER A 181 4.86 18.72 7.81
N LEU A 182 3.89 17.78 7.79
CA LEU A 182 4.07 16.36 8.08
C LEU A 182 3.74 15.55 6.82
N PRO A 183 4.72 15.32 5.91
CA PRO A 183 4.45 14.71 4.61
C PRO A 183 4.31 13.19 4.64
N GLN A 184 4.76 12.51 5.71
CA GLN A 184 4.84 11.05 5.73
C GLN A 184 4.82 10.50 7.15
N ILE A 185 4.16 9.36 7.31
CA ILE A 185 4.27 8.49 8.49
C ILE A 185 4.69 7.11 8.00
N GLU A 186 5.67 6.50 8.66
CA GLU A 186 6.07 5.12 8.38
C GLU A 186 5.64 4.24 9.55
N VAL A 187 4.96 3.14 9.22
CA VAL A 187 4.64 2.05 10.15
C VAL A 187 5.77 1.05 10.11
N VAL A 188 6.22 0.61 11.27
CA VAL A 188 7.26 -0.42 11.43
C VAL A 188 6.81 -1.37 12.52
N ALA A 189 6.65 -2.64 12.20
CA ALA A 189 6.31 -3.68 13.16
C ALA A 189 7.37 -4.80 13.15
N GLY A 190 7.72 -5.25 14.35
CA GLY A 190 8.39 -6.51 14.64
C GLY A 190 7.42 -7.44 15.35
N ASP A 191 7.90 -8.61 15.80
CA ASP A 191 7.06 -9.63 16.43
C ASP A 191 6.48 -9.20 17.78
N SER A 192 7.17 -8.33 18.51
CA SER A 192 6.77 -7.94 19.88
C SER A 192 6.33 -6.50 20.03
N GLN A 193 6.58 -5.66 19.03
CA GLN A 193 6.31 -4.23 19.16
C GLN A 193 6.17 -3.55 17.80
N MET A 194 5.45 -2.44 17.80
CA MET A 194 5.23 -1.60 16.63
C MET A 194 5.63 -0.15 16.92
N ALA A 195 6.02 0.56 15.87
CA ALA A 195 6.34 1.98 15.93
C ALA A 195 5.80 2.75 14.73
N LEU A 196 5.59 4.04 14.95
CA LEU A 196 5.33 5.03 13.91
C LEU A 196 6.49 6.03 13.84
N ILE A 197 6.99 6.29 12.64
CA ILE A 197 8.00 7.33 12.38
C ILE A 197 7.31 8.49 11.69
N PHE A 198 7.24 9.63 12.35
CA PHE A 198 6.65 10.86 11.82
C PHE A 198 7.73 11.70 11.15
N ARG A 199 7.69 11.79 9.82
CA ARG A 199 8.55 12.73 9.11
C ARG A 199 7.95 14.12 9.16
N HIS A 200 8.69 15.07 9.72
CA HIS A 200 8.25 16.44 9.88
C HIS A 200 9.25 17.42 9.25
N LEU A 201 8.76 18.54 8.73
CA LEU A 201 9.55 19.60 8.09
C LEU A 201 9.72 20.82 9.02
N GLU A 202 8.88 20.92 10.04
CA GLU A 202 8.90 21.96 11.07
C GLU A 202 8.98 21.31 12.45
N PRO A 203 9.56 21.97 13.45
CA PRO A 203 9.65 21.44 14.81
C PRO A 203 8.26 21.28 15.44
N LEU A 204 8.10 20.25 16.26
CA LEU A 204 6.90 20.02 17.04
C LEU A 204 6.82 20.99 18.22
N THR A 205 5.59 21.40 18.55
CA THR A 205 5.31 22.07 19.83
C THR A 205 5.19 21.07 20.97
N LYS A 206 5.23 21.53 22.22
CA LYS A 206 4.96 20.66 23.39
C LYS A 206 3.56 20.06 23.36
N ALA A 207 2.58 20.78 22.82
CA ALA A 207 1.21 20.25 22.64
C ALA A 207 1.17 19.11 21.62
N ASP A 208 1.90 19.25 20.49
CA ASP A 208 2.03 18.19 19.51
C ASP A 208 2.68 16.93 20.11
N GLU A 209 3.77 17.12 20.88
CA GLU A 209 4.44 16.00 21.56
C GLU A 209 3.50 15.29 22.55
N GLN A 210 2.67 16.04 23.31
CA GLN A 210 1.68 15.47 24.23
C GLN A 210 0.59 14.70 23.50
N ALA A 211 0.09 15.20 22.36
CA ALA A 211 -0.88 14.50 21.53
C ALA A 211 -0.31 13.18 21.02
N LEU A 212 0.93 13.17 20.51
CA LEU A 212 1.62 11.95 20.06
C LEU A 212 1.92 10.99 21.22
N ALA A 213 2.25 11.50 22.41
CA ALA A 213 2.46 10.67 23.61
C ALA A 213 1.16 9.97 24.03
N SER A 214 0.03 10.69 23.98
CA SER A 214 -1.30 10.13 24.28
C SER A 214 -1.67 9.05 23.28
N PHE A 215 -1.37 9.26 21.99
CA PHE A 215 -1.57 8.27 20.94
C PHE A 215 -0.69 7.03 21.16
N SER A 216 0.61 7.23 21.43
CA SER A 216 1.56 6.16 21.78
C SER A 216 1.05 5.29 22.92
N LYS A 217 0.58 5.91 24.01
CA LYS A 217 0.04 5.21 25.17
C LYS A 217 -1.25 4.44 24.84
N ARG A 218 -2.14 5.03 24.06
CA ARG A 218 -3.43 4.41 23.69
C ARG A 218 -3.25 3.11 22.89
N PHE A 219 -2.29 3.09 21.98
CA PHE A 219 -2.07 1.96 21.07
C PHE A 219 -0.85 1.10 21.45
N ASP A 220 -0.19 1.41 22.56
CA ASP A 220 1.02 0.72 23.05
C ASP A 220 2.12 0.60 21.97
N ILE A 221 2.46 1.73 21.33
CA ILE A 221 3.41 1.78 20.22
C ILE A 221 4.55 2.77 20.46
N GLY A 222 5.68 2.53 19.81
CA GLY A 222 6.77 3.50 19.72
C GLY A 222 6.43 4.67 18.80
N VAL A 223 6.78 5.88 19.20
CA VAL A 223 6.72 7.08 18.36
C VAL A 223 8.11 7.64 18.15
N PHE A 224 8.49 7.79 16.90
CA PHE A 224 9.76 8.34 16.45
C PHE A 224 9.53 9.56 15.57
N LEU A 225 10.46 10.49 15.60
CA LEU A 225 10.47 11.70 14.77
C LEU A 225 11.61 11.62 13.76
N GLN A 226 11.39 12.13 12.55
CA GLN A 226 12.39 12.23 11.49
C GLN A 226 12.34 13.61 10.85
N SER A 227 13.34 14.44 11.10
CA SER A 227 13.43 15.81 10.56
C SER A 227 14.14 15.90 9.21
N GLY A 228 14.78 14.82 8.75
CA GLY A 228 15.57 14.80 7.50
C GLY A 228 15.80 13.41 6.97
N GLY A 229 17.07 13.05 6.71
CA GLY A 229 17.46 11.71 6.27
C GLY A 229 17.34 10.64 7.37
N PRO A 230 17.59 9.35 7.06
CA PRO A 230 17.43 8.24 8.01
C PRO A 230 18.20 8.43 9.33
N LYS A 231 19.36 9.06 9.30
CA LYS A 231 20.19 9.35 10.50
C LYS A 231 19.56 10.33 11.47
N THR A 232 18.45 11.00 11.11
CA THR A 232 17.74 11.96 11.97
C THR A 232 16.58 11.32 12.73
N ILE A 233 16.37 10.02 12.58
CA ILE A 233 15.32 9.30 13.32
C ILE A 233 15.68 9.29 14.81
N LYS A 234 14.77 9.79 15.65
CA LYS A 234 14.92 9.86 17.11
C LYS A 234 13.64 9.40 17.77
N LYS A 235 13.79 8.60 18.82
CA LYS A 235 12.67 8.18 19.66
C LYS A 235 12.08 9.36 20.40
N LEU A 236 10.75 9.48 20.38
CA LEU A 236 10.01 10.46 21.16
C LEU A 236 9.34 9.81 22.38
N PHE A 237 8.58 8.73 22.18
CA PHE A 237 7.84 8.01 23.22
C PHE A 237 7.73 6.49 22.91
N PRO A 238 7.46 5.67 23.94
CA PRO A 238 7.73 5.96 25.35
C PRO A 238 9.25 6.00 25.61
N LYS A 239 9.69 6.74 26.62
CA LYS A 239 11.12 6.91 26.89
C LYS A 239 11.84 5.60 27.23
N ASN A 240 11.13 4.68 27.88
CA ASN A 240 11.62 3.35 28.29
C ASN A 240 11.46 2.27 27.23
N LEU A 241 10.95 2.60 26.02
CA LEU A 241 10.86 1.64 24.93
C LEU A 241 12.24 1.06 24.63
N LYS A 242 12.36 -0.25 24.68
CA LYS A 242 13.54 -0.94 24.15
C LYS A 242 13.51 -0.82 22.62
N GLU A 243 14.58 -0.29 22.03
CA GLU A 243 14.68 -0.15 20.56
C GLU A 243 15.21 -1.45 19.92
N ASP A 244 14.82 -2.59 20.47
CA ASP A 244 15.17 -3.93 20.00
C ASP A 244 13.97 -4.50 19.23
N PHE A 245 13.75 -3.98 18.03
CA PHE A 245 12.80 -4.57 17.10
C PHE A 245 13.40 -5.84 16.51
N PHE A 246 12.61 -6.88 16.42
CA PHE A 246 13.06 -8.14 15.85
C PHE A 246 11.92 -8.89 15.17
N TYR A 247 12.28 -9.85 14.36
CA TYR A 247 11.42 -10.94 13.90
C TYR A 247 12.16 -12.26 14.02
N GLU A 248 11.41 -13.33 14.18
CA GLU A 248 11.94 -14.66 14.34
C GLU A 248 11.72 -15.51 13.08
N LEU A 249 12.66 -16.38 12.80
CA LEU A 249 12.56 -17.44 11.81
C LEU A 249 12.64 -18.78 12.58
N PRO A 250 11.50 -19.31 13.05
CA PRO A 250 11.48 -20.46 13.98
C PRO A 250 12.12 -21.72 13.40
N ASP A 251 11.92 -22.00 12.11
CA ASP A 251 12.48 -23.15 11.41
C ASP A 251 14.02 -23.19 11.42
N PHE A 252 14.64 -22.02 11.57
CA PHE A 252 16.09 -21.85 11.62
C PHE A 252 16.61 -21.53 13.03
N ASN A 253 15.72 -21.43 14.01
CA ASN A 253 16.03 -20.95 15.37
C ASN A 253 16.81 -19.61 15.36
N LEU A 254 16.38 -18.69 14.51
CA LEU A 254 17.01 -17.37 14.35
C LEU A 254 16.10 -16.27 14.84
N ARG A 255 16.71 -15.31 15.54
CA ARG A 255 16.11 -14.01 15.87
C ARG A 255 16.94 -12.91 15.22
N LEU A 256 16.31 -12.10 14.38
CA LEU A 256 16.93 -11.04 13.61
C LEU A 256 16.47 -9.68 14.13
N SER A 257 17.36 -9.01 14.85
CA SER A 257 17.11 -7.65 15.37
C SER A 257 17.36 -6.59 14.29
N PHE A 258 16.57 -5.53 14.32
CA PHE A 258 16.68 -4.41 13.38
C PHE A 258 16.32 -3.08 14.06
N SER A 259 16.82 -1.98 13.52
CA SER A 259 16.42 -0.63 13.93
C SER A 259 15.21 -0.16 13.12
N VAL A 260 14.41 0.75 13.64
CA VAL A 260 13.21 1.27 12.95
C VAL A 260 13.50 1.87 11.57
N GLY A 261 14.75 2.28 11.31
CA GLY A 261 15.21 2.80 10.01
C GLY A 261 15.69 1.74 9.02
N ASP A 262 15.88 0.49 9.46
CA ASP A 262 16.44 -0.58 8.64
C ASP A 262 15.39 -1.18 7.70
N PHE A 263 15.84 -1.78 6.60
CA PHE A 263 14.96 -2.52 5.71
C PHE A 263 14.59 -3.87 6.33
N THR A 264 13.32 -4.23 6.26
CA THR A 264 12.81 -5.57 6.57
C THR A 264 11.85 -6.02 5.49
N GLN A 265 11.73 -7.34 5.28
CA GLN A 265 10.68 -7.90 4.42
C GLN A 265 9.31 -7.60 5.01
N ILE A 266 8.36 -7.24 4.15
CA ILE A 266 7.03 -6.80 4.58
C ILE A 266 6.05 -7.95 4.83
N ASN A 267 6.36 -9.15 4.34
CA ASN A 267 5.57 -10.35 4.51
C ASN A 267 6.46 -11.41 5.19
N LEU A 268 6.32 -11.55 6.50
CA LEU A 268 7.15 -12.45 7.29
C LEU A 268 6.81 -13.93 7.04
N GLU A 269 5.55 -14.25 6.69
CA GLU A 269 5.14 -15.62 6.35
C GLU A 269 5.82 -16.11 5.06
N ALA A 270 6.05 -15.19 4.11
CA ALA A 270 6.75 -15.50 2.86
C ALA A 270 8.28 -15.43 2.97
N ASN A 271 8.79 -14.80 4.03
CA ASN A 271 10.23 -14.58 4.26
C ASN A 271 10.89 -15.83 4.82
#